data_2c9059be3154fadf08f6c03d68ada93c
#
_entry.id   2c9059be3154fadf08f6c03d68ada93c
#
_cell.length_a   1.000
_cell.length_b   1.000
_cell.length_c   1.000
_cell.angle_alpha   90.00
_cell.angle_beta   90.00
_cell.angle_gamma   90.00
#
_symmetry.space_group_name_H-M   'P 1'
#
loop_
_entity.id
_entity.type
_entity.pdbx_description
1 polymer ?
#
loop_
_entity_poly.entity_id
_entity_poly.type
_entity_poly.pdbx_seq_one_letter_code
_entity_poly.pdbx_strand_id
1 'polypeptide(L)'
;MRIAFFAALAAAGLMPSCVAVAADGGTSVQLYGIVDAGVAVTRVSGQGSQSGLLNGGLTDSLWGLQGTEDLGSGWAASFQLESGFDPSSGTAADSSRLFNYGAWVGLAHASYGDLRLGRQYTVGQTYGNALEIASWKDMGMGATFKASDNYQFSNMVNWYSPQWQGFQAGVGYAFDADGQNQFRTNQNTRAISLGLKYEDGPLLAVATWEQLRLATPPAQAGGRPQAFQVGASYDFEVVKVSLAWSRQRNGYVGLDGGDPDGLGLGLGPAAFVQGGTVDAWLVGVSVPAGPGAVLVQWSLARPDWRWDNGMTARNAQVATLGYTYDLSPRTTLYAFAGYASNYTLDNQFDPGNAHTTRIGTGVSHRF
;
A
#
# COMPACT_ATOMS: atom_id res chain seq x y z
N MET A 1 17.09 -36.14 -11.08
CA MET A 1 17.51 -35.11 -10.12
C MET A 1 16.91 -33.80 -10.62
N ARG A 2 15.68 -33.52 -10.16
CA ARG A 2 14.92 -32.32 -10.57
C ARG A 2 15.23 -31.23 -9.57
N ILE A 3 15.98 -30.22 -9.98
CA ILE A 3 16.25 -29.01 -9.20
C ILE A 3 15.01 -28.17 -9.35
N ALA A 4 14.21 -28.08 -8.29
CA ALA A 4 13.11 -27.12 -8.20
C ALA A 4 13.74 -25.73 -7.95
N PHE A 5 13.76 -24.89 -8.96
CA PHE A 5 13.99 -23.46 -8.81
C PHE A 5 12.73 -22.84 -8.23
N PHE A 6 12.71 -22.59 -6.94
CA PHE A 6 11.77 -21.65 -6.35
C PHE A 6 12.22 -20.24 -6.73
N ALA A 7 11.67 -19.70 -7.81
CA ALA A 7 11.71 -18.27 -8.06
C ALA A 7 10.78 -17.61 -7.02
N ALA A 8 11.33 -17.20 -5.90
CA ALA A 8 10.62 -16.34 -4.96
C ALA A 8 10.49 -14.96 -5.63
N LEU A 9 9.41 -14.74 -6.34
CA LEU A 9 9.01 -13.41 -6.80
C LEU A 9 8.63 -12.62 -5.56
N ALA A 10 9.56 -11.81 -5.06
CA ALA A 10 9.27 -10.86 -4.00
C ALA A 10 8.46 -9.70 -4.58
N ALA A 11 7.13 -9.91 -4.72
CA ALA A 11 6.25 -8.78 -4.68
C ALA A 11 6.52 -8.07 -3.35
N ALA A 12 6.77 -6.76 -3.39
CA ALA A 12 6.92 -5.92 -2.20
C ALA A 12 5.56 -5.70 -1.51
N GLY A 13 4.77 -6.76 -1.40
CA GLY A 13 3.67 -6.85 -0.47
C GLY A 13 4.29 -7.29 0.85
N LEU A 14 4.17 -6.49 1.89
CA LEU A 14 4.25 -6.97 3.26
C LEU A 14 3.30 -8.16 3.30
N MET A 15 3.85 -9.37 3.21
CA MET A 15 3.03 -10.56 3.37
C MET A 15 2.32 -10.37 4.72
N PRO A 16 0.99 -10.47 4.80
CA PRO A 16 0.38 -10.75 6.08
C PRO A 16 1.06 -12.03 6.51
N SER A 17 1.94 -11.93 7.50
CA SER A 17 2.50 -13.11 8.11
C SER A 17 1.29 -13.89 8.60
N CYS A 18 0.81 -14.86 7.80
CA CYS A 18 0.13 -15.99 8.38
C CYS A 18 1.16 -16.48 9.37
N VAL A 19 0.91 -16.27 10.66
CA VAL A 19 1.68 -16.90 11.70
C VAL A 19 1.52 -18.39 11.43
N ALA A 20 2.44 -18.96 10.65
CA ALA A 20 2.63 -20.38 10.67
C ALA A 20 3.05 -20.65 12.10
N VAL A 21 2.13 -21.15 12.91
CA VAL A 21 2.43 -21.67 14.24
C VAL A 21 3.54 -22.68 13.99
N ALA A 22 4.77 -22.30 14.31
CA ALA A 22 5.90 -23.20 14.17
C ALA A 22 5.59 -24.41 15.06
N ALA A 23 5.72 -25.59 14.50
CA ALA A 23 5.42 -26.85 15.19
C ALA A 23 6.37 -27.15 16.36
N ASP A 24 7.40 -26.33 16.58
CA ASP A 24 8.29 -26.32 17.74
C ASP A 24 7.97 -25.08 18.59
N GLY A 25 7.32 -25.29 19.74
CA GLY A 25 6.84 -24.29 20.68
C GLY A 25 7.90 -23.34 21.21
N GLY A 26 8.39 -22.44 20.36
CA GLY A 26 9.41 -21.44 20.67
C GLY A 26 8.85 -20.02 20.59
N THR A 27 9.09 -19.25 21.66
CA THR A 27 8.96 -17.78 21.61
C THR A 27 10.08 -17.22 20.71
N SER A 28 9.71 -16.43 19.69
CA SER A 28 10.67 -15.79 18.80
C SER A 28 10.50 -14.28 18.80
N VAL A 29 11.60 -13.56 18.80
CA VAL A 29 11.64 -12.11 18.52
C VAL A 29 12.68 -11.90 17.43
N GLN A 30 12.28 -11.21 16.37
CA GLN A 30 13.12 -10.95 15.22
C GLN A 30 13.21 -9.45 14.96
N LEU A 31 14.43 -8.96 14.80
CA LEU A 31 14.71 -7.69 14.14
C LEU A 31 14.72 -7.94 12.63
N TYR A 32 14.03 -7.10 11.88
CA TYR A 32 13.98 -7.16 10.43
C TYR A 32 13.95 -5.75 9.83
N GLY A 33 14.23 -5.66 8.55
CA GLY A 33 14.12 -4.39 7.86
C GLY A 33 14.46 -4.44 6.39
N ILE A 34 14.27 -3.28 5.75
CA ILE A 34 14.62 -3.01 4.36
C ILE A 34 15.34 -1.67 4.32
N VAL A 35 16.48 -1.63 3.67
CA VAL A 35 17.15 -0.40 3.27
C VAL A 35 17.11 -0.32 1.75
N ASP A 36 16.37 0.63 1.24
CA ASP A 36 16.21 0.87 -0.20
C ASP A 36 16.62 2.30 -0.52
N ALA A 37 17.63 2.45 -1.35
CA ALA A 37 18.13 3.75 -1.77
C ALA A 37 18.55 3.72 -3.24
N GLY A 38 18.35 4.83 -3.92
CA GLY A 38 18.69 4.96 -5.33
C GLY A 38 19.00 6.39 -5.72
N VAL A 39 19.19 6.58 -7.01
CA VAL A 39 19.30 7.89 -7.64
C VAL A 39 18.24 8.01 -8.72
N ALA A 40 17.69 9.19 -8.89
CA ALA A 40 16.73 9.44 -9.95
C ALA A 40 16.91 10.82 -10.58
N VAL A 41 16.46 10.91 -11.81
CA VAL A 41 16.18 12.17 -12.49
C VAL A 41 14.68 12.24 -12.72
N THR A 42 14.08 13.32 -12.23
CA THR A 42 12.65 13.60 -12.36
C THR A 42 12.46 14.89 -13.14
N ARG A 43 11.52 14.89 -14.06
CA ARG A 43 11.13 16.07 -14.82
C ARG A 43 9.64 16.29 -14.64
N VAL A 44 9.29 17.42 -14.06
CA VAL A 44 7.91 17.87 -13.87
C VAL A 44 7.63 19.01 -14.83
N SER A 45 6.47 18.99 -15.51
CA SER A 45 6.05 20.07 -16.41
C SER A 45 6.09 21.42 -15.72
N GLY A 46 6.77 22.39 -16.33
CA GLY A 46 6.89 23.73 -15.79
C GLY A 46 7.95 23.93 -14.69
N GLN A 47 8.55 22.86 -14.16
CA GLN A 47 9.54 22.94 -13.07
C GLN A 47 10.97 22.56 -13.49
N GLY A 48 11.15 22.04 -14.72
CA GLY A 48 12.46 21.58 -15.20
C GLY A 48 12.82 20.17 -14.74
N SER A 49 14.12 19.86 -14.74
CA SER A 49 14.66 18.56 -14.31
C SER A 49 15.32 18.68 -12.95
N GLN A 50 15.06 17.72 -12.10
CA GLN A 50 15.64 17.57 -10.77
C GLN A 50 16.31 16.21 -10.66
N SER A 51 17.43 16.12 -9.96
CA SER A 51 18.13 14.85 -9.69
C SER A 51 18.50 14.78 -8.22
N GLY A 52 18.45 13.59 -7.67
CA GLY A 52 18.74 13.38 -6.26
C GLY A 52 18.75 11.91 -5.85
N LEU A 53 18.98 11.69 -4.57
CA LEU A 53 18.78 10.38 -3.96
C LEU A 53 17.29 10.08 -3.81
N LEU A 54 16.93 8.84 -4.07
CA LEU A 54 15.60 8.31 -3.76
C LEU A 54 15.59 7.77 -2.33
N ASN A 55 14.59 8.18 -1.59
CA ASN A 55 14.21 7.56 -0.34
C ASN A 55 13.34 6.35 -0.63
N GLY A 56 13.97 5.24 -1.00
CA GLY A 56 13.29 4.07 -1.55
C GLY A 56 12.96 4.25 -3.04
N GLY A 57 13.26 3.28 -3.86
CA GLY A 57 12.93 3.31 -5.29
C GLY A 57 12.04 2.14 -5.69
N LEU A 58 12.31 0.97 -5.14
CA LEU A 58 11.48 -0.22 -5.28
C LEU A 58 10.46 -0.34 -4.14
N THR A 59 10.87 0.04 -2.93
CA THR A 59 10.04 0.00 -1.72
C THR A 59 10.52 1.04 -0.70
N ASP A 60 9.71 1.32 0.31
CA ASP A 60 10.14 2.16 1.43
C ASP A 60 11.21 1.50 2.28
N SER A 61 12.08 2.32 2.87
CA SER A 61 13.01 1.86 3.89
C SER A 61 12.33 1.81 5.24
N LEU A 62 12.46 0.69 5.92
CA LEU A 62 11.85 0.45 7.22
C LEU A 62 12.72 -0.49 8.08
N TRP A 63 12.49 -0.44 9.38
CA TRP A 63 12.96 -1.44 10.33
C TRP A 63 11.88 -1.76 11.34
N GLY A 64 11.92 -2.95 11.91
CA GLY A 64 10.91 -3.38 12.87
C GLY A 64 11.36 -4.53 13.75
N LEU A 65 10.57 -4.72 14.79
CA LEU A 65 10.59 -5.88 15.67
C LEU A 65 9.27 -6.61 15.52
N GLN A 66 9.32 -7.90 15.32
CA GLN A 66 8.16 -8.77 15.38
C GLN A 66 8.43 -9.96 16.27
N GLY A 67 7.40 -10.49 16.87
CA GLY A 67 7.54 -11.67 17.71
C GLY A 67 6.29 -12.51 17.75
N THR A 68 6.50 -13.78 18.06
CA THR A 68 5.41 -14.75 18.23
C THR A 68 5.72 -15.61 19.43
N GLU A 69 4.71 -15.89 20.25
CA GLU A 69 4.73 -16.78 21.40
C GLU A 69 3.64 -17.83 21.24
N ASP A 70 4.02 -19.10 21.31
CA ASP A 70 3.04 -20.19 21.38
C ASP A 70 2.46 -20.26 22.80
N LEU A 71 1.17 -20.04 22.92
CA LEU A 71 0.44 -20.09 24.19
C LEU A 71 -0.16 -21.48 24.48
N GLY A 72 0.09 -22.45 23.61
CA GLY A 72 -0.47 -23.79 23.70
C GLY A 72 -1.92 -23.90 23.19
N SER A 73 -2.38 -25.11 23.04
CA SER A 73 -3.76 -25.41 22.58
C SER A 73 -4.15 -24.74 21.26
N GLY A 74 -3.17 -24.45 20.38
CA GLY A 74 -3.39 -23.80 19.09
C GLY A 74 -3.52 -22.27 19.14
N TRP A 75 -3.29 -21.65 20.28
CA TRP A 75 -3.23 -20.21 20.45
C TRP A 75 -1.80 -19.69 20.32
N ALA A 76 -1.64 -18.54 19.69
CA ALA A 76 -0.40 -17.80 19.64
C ALA A 76 -0.65 -16.31 19.91
N ALA A 77 0.24 -15.68 20.67
CA ALA A 77 0.34 -14.24 20.77
C ALA A 77 1.37 -13.73 19.75
N SER A 78 1.12 -12.56 19.17
CA SER A 78 2.06 -11.93 18.24
C SER A 78 2.09 -10.42 18.43
N PHE A 79 3.19 -9.79 18.02
CA PHE A 79 3.29 -8.34 17.97
C PHE A 79 4.13 -7.89 16.79
N GLN A 80 3.94 -6.65 16.36
CA GLN A 80 4.78 -5.96 15.40
C GLN A 80 4.94 -4.49 15.81
N LEU A 81 6.18 -4.02 15.74
CA LEU A 81 6.57 -2.62 15.89
C LEU A 81 7.40 -2.26 14.66
N GLU A 82 6.95 -1.30 13.83
CA GLU A 82 7.58 -0.99 12.54
C GLU A 82 7.65 0.52 12.29
N SER A 83 8.84 0.97 11.88
CA SER A 83 9.18 2.37 11.65
C SER A 83 9.80 2.55 10.28
N GLY A 84 9.25 3.46 9.49
CA GLY A 84 9.85 3.93 8.26
C GLY A 84 10.92 4.98 8.50
N PHE A 85 11.90 5.05 7.63
CA PHE A 85 12.95 6.06 7.66
C PHE A 85 13.44 6.44 6.27
N ASP A 86 14.04 7.62 6.17
CA ASP A 86 14.67 8.10 4.94
C ASP A 86 16.17 7.79 4.97
N PRO A 87 16.68 6.88 4.13
CA PRO A 87 18.10 6.56 4.10
C PRO A 87 18.97 7.70 3.54
N SER A 88 18.39 8.67 2.84
CA SER A 88 19.13 9.80 2.28
C SER A 88 19.49 10.84 3.34
N SER A 89 18.67 10.98 4.36
CA SER A 89 18.83 11.98 5.44
C SER A 89 19.04 11.37 6.82
N GLY A 90 18.68 10.09 7.01
CA GLY A 90 18.67 9.41 8.31
C GLY A 90 17.50 9.81 9.22
N THR A 91 16.51 10.53 8.71
CA THR A 91 15.35 10.96 9.48
C THR A 91 14.26 9.88 9.52
N ALA A 92 13.40 9.90 10.55
CA ALA A 92 12.20 9.07 10.56
C ALA A 92 11.22 9.54 9.46
N ALA A 93 10.51 8.60 8.82
CA ALA A 93 9.51 8.91 7.81
C ALA A 93 8.33 9.73 8.37
N ASP A 94 8.00 9.53 9.65
CA ASP A 94 7.03 10.35 10.39
C ASP A 94 7.67 10.82 11.70
N SER A 95 7.99 12.10 11.80
CA SER A 95 8.63 12.68 12.99
C SER A 95 7.72 12.70 14.24
N SER A 96 6.42 12.51 14.07
CA SER A 96 5.44 12.52 15.16
C SER A 96 5.22 11.13 15.79
N ARG A 97 5.68 10.06 15.13
CA ARG A 97 5.45 8.67 15.55
C ARG A 97 6.72 7.83 15.43
N LEU A 98 7.09 7.16 16.51
CA LEU A 98 8.22 6.22 16.49
C LEU A 98 7.92 5.00 15.60
N PHE A 99 6.72 4.45 15.68
CA PHE A 99 6.28 3.30 14.89
C PHE A 99 5.13 3.73 13.97
N ASN A 100 5.46 4.36 12.86
CA ASN A 100 4.47 4.93 11.95
C ASN A 100 3.80 3.87 11.05
N TYR A 101 4.47 2.75 10.74
CA TYR A 101 3.92 1.67 9.91
C TYR A 101 3.14 0.63 10.71
N GLY A 102 3.63 0.22 11.87
CA GLY A 102 2.96 -0.79 12.67
C GLY A 102 3.27 -0.68 14.15
N ALA A 103 2.25 -0.76 15.01
CA ALA A 103 2.38 -0.88 16.45
C ALA A 103 1.16 -1.62 17.00
N TRP A 104 1.20 -2.95 16.96
CA TRP A 104 0.06 -3.77 17.34
C TRP A 104 0.47 -5.05 18.07
N VAL A 105 -0.48 -5.59 18.83
CA VAL A 105 -0.43 -6.92 19.45
C VAL A 105 -1.64 -7.73 18.99
N GLY A 106 -1.48 -9.03 18.85
CA GLY A 106 -2.53 -9.90 18.35
C GLY A 106 -2.58 -11.26 19.05
N LEU A 107 -3.74 -11.92 18.88
CA LEU A 107 -3.99 -13.30 19.28
C LEU A 107 -4.51 -14.06 18.07
N ALA A 108 -3.85 -15.17 17.74
CA ALA A 108 -4.21 -16.02 16.63
C ALA A 108 -4.55 -17.44 17.08
N HIS A 109 -5.48 -18.06 16.37
CA HIS A 109 -5.82 -19.48 16.54
C HIS A 109 -6.24 -20.06 15.19
N ALA A 110 -5.78 -21.27 14.87
CA ALA A 110 -6.05 -21.90 13.60
C ALA A 110 -7.55 -22.02 13.23
N SER A 111 -8.43 -22.18 14.23
CA SER A 111 -9.89 -22.30 14.02
C SER A 111 -10.65 -21.00 14.18
N TYR A 112 -10.09 -19.96 14.82
CA TYR A 112 -10.80 -18.71 15.14
C TYR A 112 -10.25 -17.50 14.40
N GLY A 113 -9.09 -17.64 13.77
CA GLY A 113 -8.45 -16.57 13.03
C GLY A 113 -7.48 -15.74 13.86
N ASP A 114 -7.19 -14.54 13.40
CA ASP A 114 -6.17 -13.63 13.93
C ASP A 114 -6.81 -12.28 14.28
N LEU A 115 -6.79 -11.90 15.55
CA LEU A 115 -7.28 -10.63 16.08
C LEU A 115 -6.09 -9.75 16.43
N ARG A 116 -6.02 -8.54 15.86
CA ARG A 116 -4.95 -7.57 16.09
C ARG A 116 -5.48 -6.23 16.58
N LEU A 117 -4.78 -5.64 17.55
CA LEU A 117 -5.15 -4.38 18.20
C LEU A 117 -3.96 -3.41 18.15
N GLY A 118 -4.17 -2.22 17.60
CA GLY A 118 -3.16 -1.18 17.54
C GLY A 118 -3.13 -0.44 16.21
N ARG A 119 -2.02 0.24 15.93
CA ARG A 119 -1.79 0.88 14.63
C ARG A 119 -1.35 -0.16 13.62
N GLN A 120 -2.05 -0.24 12.51
CA GLN A 120 -1.82 -1.26 11.48
C GLN A 120 -2.50 -0.87 10.16
N TYR A 121 -2.18 -1.61 9.10
CA TYR A 121 -2.87 -1.48 7.82
C TYR A 121 -4.35 -1.84 7.94
N THR A 122 -5.18 -1.19 7.13
CA THR A 122 -6.57 -1.61 6.95
C THR A 122 -6.64 -2.96 6.24
N VAL A 123 -7.79 -3.62 6.30
CA VAL A 123 -8.04 -4.84 5.51
C VAL A 123 -7.96 -4.54 4.02
N GLY A 124 -8.47 -3.36 3.59
CA GLY A 124 -8.40 -2.91 2.20
C GLY A 124 -6.98 -2.76 1.70
N GLN A 125 -6.12 -2.12 2.50
CA GLN A 125 -4.70 -1.99 2.19
C GLN A 125 -4.01 -3.37 2.16
N THR A 126 -4.22 -4.20 3.17
CA THR A 126 -3.58 -5.51 3.29
C THR A 126 -3.90 -6.43 2.11
N TYR A 127 -5.16 -6.45 1.67
CA TYR A 127 -5.58 -7.29 0.55
C TYR A 127 -5.30 -6.62 -0.81
N GLY A 128 -5.51 -5.30 -0.91
CA GLY A 128 -5.32 -4.55 -2.15
C GLY A 128 -3.87 -4.50 -2.63
N ASN A 129 -2.92 -4.35 -1.71
CA ASN A 129 -1.49 -4.34 -2.06
C ASN A 129 -1.02 -5.64 -2.71
N ALA A 130 -1.68 -6.76 -2.46
CA ALA A 130 -1.35 -8.02 -3.11
C ALA A 130 -1.55 -8.01 -4.64
N LEU A 131 -2.27 -7.03 -5.17
CA LEU A 131 -2.47 -6.81 -6.60
C LEU A 131 -1.37 -5.95 -7.24
N GLU A 132 -0.58 -5.26 -6.45
CA GLU A 132 0.51 -4.42 -6.94
C GLU A 132 1.69 -5.26 -7.43
N ILE A 133 2.22 -4.92 -8.60
CA ILE A 133 3.42 -5.57 -9.14
C ILE A 133 4.68 -4.91 -8.59
N ALA A 134 4.70 -3.57 -8.52
CA ALA A 134 5.79 -2.80 -7.93
C ALA A 134 5.36 -1.37 -7.62
N SER A 135 5.78 -0.84 -6.49
CA SER A 135 5.41 0.53 -6.04
C SER A 135 6.21 1.63 -6.76
N TRP A 136 7.46 1.37 -7.15
CA TRP A 136 8.31 2.28 -7.92
C TRP A 136 8.31 3.73 -7.40
N LYS A 137 8.47 3.89 -6.10
CA LYS A 137 8.54 5.20 -5.44
C LYS A 137 7.50 6.18 -5.99
N ASP A 138 6.26 6.00 -5.58
CA ASP A 138 5.11 6.84 -5.95
C ASP A 138 4.67 6.77 -7.43
N MET A 139 5.36 6.01 -8.26
CA MET A 139 4.98 5.79 -9.66
C MET A 139 4.38 4.40 -9.91
N GLY A 140 3.98 3.73 -8.85
CA GLY A 140 3.28 2.47 -8.89
C GLY A 140 1.75 2.64 -8.86
N MET A 141 1.08 1.57 -8.43
CA MET A 141 -0.38 1.48 -8.38
C MET A 141 -1.01 2.48 -7.41
N GLY A 142 -0.48 2.60 -6.22
CA GLY A 142 -1.03 3.42 -5.15
C GLY A 142 -1.25 4.87 -5.56
N ALA A 143 -0.48 5.29 -6.52
CA ALA A 143 -0.54 6.62 -7.07
C ALA A 143 -1.92 7.00 -7.62
N THR A 144 -2.57 6.13 -8.39
CA THR A 144 -3.90 6.39 -8.97
C THR A 144 -4.97 5.45 -8.44
N PHE A 145 -4.60 4.36 -7.76
CA PHE A 145 -5.50 3.34 -7.26
C PHE A 145 -5.68 3.44 -5.74
N LYS A 146 -6.23 4.54 -5.27
CA LYS A 146 -6.30 4.90 -3.84
C LYS A 146 -7.10 3.96 -2.94
N ALA A 147 -7.89 3.05 -3.48
CA ALA A 147 -8.58 2.04 -2.68
C ALA A 147 -7.64 1.05 -1.98
N SER A 148 -6.40 0.91 -2.44
CA SER A 148 -5.37 0.09 -1.81
C SER A 148 -4.26 0.90 -1.16
N ASP A 149 -4.36 2.23 -1.18
CA ASP A 149 -3.38 3.15 -0.61
C ASP A 149 -3.97 3.86 0.63
N ASN A 150 -4.49 3.07 1.54
CA ASN A 150 -5.20 3.57 2.73
C ASN A 150 -4.31 3.61 3.95
N TYR A 151 -3.04 3.65 3.81
CA TYR A 151 -2.06 3.71 4.89
C TYR A 151 -2.49 3.06 6.23
N GLN A 152 -1.75 3.27 7.29
CA GLN A 152 -2.01 2.70 8.59
C GLN A 152 -2.97 3.59 9.39
N PHE A 153 -4.01 3.00 9.94
CA PHE A 153 -4.87 3.69 10.90
C PHE A 153 -4.45 3.38 12.33
N SER A 154 -4.57 4.38 13.17
CA SER A 154 -4.39 4.25 14.62
C SER A 154 -5.64 3.69 15.29
N ASN A 155 -5.49 3.18 16.51
CA ASN A 155 -6.61 2.70 17.34
C ASN A 155 -7.53 1.71 16.59
N MET A 156 -6.92 0.77 15.87
CA MET A 156 -7.61 -0.16 14.99
C MET A 156 -7.68 -1.56 15.61
N VAL A 157 -8.81 -2.21 15.40
CA VAL A 157 -9.02 -3.63 15.64
C VAL A 157 -9.25 -4.28 14.29
N ASN A 158 -8.41 -5.25 13.92
CA ASN A 158 -8.61 -6.10 12.74
C ASN A 158 -8.83 -7.54 13.19
N TRP A 159 -9.72 -8.21 12.53
CA TRP A 159 -9.88 -9.65 12.59
C TRP A 159 -9.80 -10.25 11.19
N TYR A 160 -8.98 -11.29 11.06
CA TYR A 160 -8.85 -12.09 9.85
C TYR A 160 -9.31 -13.51 10.14
N SER A 161 -10.24 -14.04 9.33
CA SER A 161 -10.69 -15.42 9.49
C SER A 161 -9.56 -16.41 9.22
N PRO A 162 -9.70 -17.67 9.67
CA PRO A 162 -8.93 -18.76 9.10
C PRO A 162 -9.14 -18.81 7.58
N GLN A 163 -8.20 -19.44 6.88
CA GLN A 163 -8.37 -19.71 5.45
C GLN A 163 -9.20 -20.99 5.25
N TRP A 164 -10.28 -20.89 4.49
CA TRP A 164 -11.15 -22.01 4.15
C TRP A 164 -11.17 -22.23 2.64
N GLN A 165 -10.55 -23.29 2.17
CA GLN A 165 -10.49 -23.61 0.73
C GLN A 165 -10.04 -22.41 -0.12
N GLY A 166 -8.98 -21.73 0.31
CA GLY A 166 -8.46 -20.54 -0.35
C GLY A 166 -9.10 -19.21 0.09
N PHE A 167 -10.28 -19.20 0.69
CA PHE A 167 -10.95 -17.96 1.11
C PHE A 167 -10.52 -17.50 2.50
N GLN A 168 -10.30 -16.21 2.64
CA GLN A 168 -10.08 -15.52 3.92
C GLN A 168 -10.91 -14.23 3.94
N ALA A 169 -11.69 -14.03 4.99
CA ALA A 169 -12.40 -12.79 5.27
C ALA A 169 -11.59 -11.90 6.23
N GLY A 170 -11.71 -10.60 6.09
CA GLY A 170 -11.14 -9.62 7.00
C GLY A 170 -12.17 -8.56 7.39
N VAL A 171 -12.14 -8.14 8.66
CA VAL A 171 -12.97 -7.06 9.21
C VAL A 171 -12.10 -6.17 10.07
N GLY A 172 -12.16 -4.86 9.83
CA GLY A 172 -11.40 -3.87 10.58
C GLY A 172 -12.28 -2.70 11.02
N TYR A 173 -11.97 -2.15 12.19
CA TYR A 173 -12.59 -0.95 12.72
C TYR A 173 -11.55 -0.08 13.43
N ALA A 174 -11.45 1.20 13.02
CA ALA A 174 -10.64 2.19 13.70
C ALA A 174 -11.55 3.13 14.51
N PHE A 175 -11.30 3.20 15.83
CA PHE A 175 -12.04 4.06 16.76
C PHE A 175 -11.59 5.52 16.66
N ASP A 176 -10.33 5.74 16.25
CA ASP A 176 -9.69 7.04 16.08
C ASP A 176 -8.54 6.89 15.06
N ALA A 177 -8.89 6.92 13.77
CA ALA A 177 -7.95 6.66 12.68
C ALA A 177 -6.78 7.67 12.66
N ASP A 178 -7.03 8.92 13.10
CA ASP A 178 -6.03 10.00 13.14
C ASP A 178 -5.05 9.85 14.31
N GLY A 179 -5.40 9.02 15.34
CA GLY A 179 -4.55 8.77 16.49
C GLY A 179 -4.49 9.91 17.51
N GLN A 180 -5.57 10.66 17.65
CA GLN A 180 -5.68 11.73 18.64
C GLN A 180 -5.86 11.23 20.08
N ASN A 181 -5.99 9.90 20.27
CA ASN A 181 -6.21 9.23 21.56
C ASN A 181 -7.42 9.75 22.35
N GLN A 182 -8.47 10.14 21.64
CA GLN A 182 -9.69 10.64 22.27
C GLN A 182 -10.73 9.53 22.33
N PHE A 183 -11.16 9.17 23.55
CA PHE A 183 -12.31 8.27 23.75
C PHE A 183 -13.66 8.93 23.44
N ARG A 184 -13.68 9.92 22.55
CA ARG A 184 -14.87 10.70 22.18
C ARG A 184 -15.38 10.25 20.82
N THR A 185 -16.20 9.22 20.81
CA THR A 185 -16.70 8.56 19.60
C THR A 185 -17.27 9.50 18.53
N ASN A 186 -17.84 10.63 18.90
CA ASN A 186 -18.44 11.58 17.95
C ASN A 186 -17.46 12.61 17.39
N GLN A 187 -16.26 12.69 17.95
CA GLN A 187 -15.26 13.70 17.60
C GLN A 187 -14.03 13.11 16.89
N ASN A 188 -14.00 11.80 16.70
CA ASN A 188 -12.89 11.09 16.08
C ASN A 188 -13.21 10.73 14.63
N THR A 189 -12.19 10.75 13.77
CA THR A 189 -12.25 10.07 12.48
C THR A 189 -12.28 8.57 12.72
N ARG A 190 -13.29 7.88 12.18
CA ARG A 190 -13.50 6.44 12.33
C ARG A 190 -13.52 5.77 10.98
N ALA A 191 -13.03 4.55 10.93
CA ALA A 191 -13.00 3.76 9.72
C ALA A 191 -13.63 2.39 9.94
N ILE A 192 -14.27 1.87 8.91
CA ILE A 192 -14.65 0.48 8.74
C ILE A 192 -13.92 -0.05 7.52
N SER A 193 -13.38 -1.26 7.61
CA SER A 193 -12.68 -1.92 6.51
C SER A 193 -13.12 -3.38 6.45
N LEU A 194 -13.57 -3.82 5.28
CA LEU A 194 -14.01 -5.18 5.02
C LEU A 194 -13.27 -5.74 3.82
N GLY A 195 -12.98 -7.02 3.83
CA GLY A 195 -12.32 -7.67 2.70
C GLY A 195 -12.61 -9.16 2.61
N LEU A 196 -12.57 -9.65 1.40
CA LEU A 196 -12.55 -11.05 1.05
C LEU A 196 -11.35 -11.30 0.11
N LYS A 197 -10.52 -12.25 0.47
CA LYS A 197 -9.38 -12.72 -0.33
C LYS A 197 -9.60 -14.19 -0.67
N TYR A 198 -9.33 -14.54 -1.91
CA TYR A 198 -9.20 -15.92 -2.37
C TYR A 198 -7.77 -16.12 -2.87
N GLU A 199 -7.09 -17.12 -2.39
CA GLU A 199 -5.73 -17.45 -2.79
C GLU A 199 -5.57 -18.97 -2.82
N ASP A 200 -5.40 -19.51 -4.02
CA ASP A 200 -5.17 -20.94 -4.24
C ASP A 200 -4.30 -21.13 -5.49
N GLY A 201 -3.16 -21.78 -5.32
CA GLY A 201 -2.17 -21.99 -6.37
C GLY A 201 -1.75 -20.67 -7.04
N PRO A 202 -1.90 -20.53 -8.36
CA PRO A 202 -1.47 -19.35 -9.09
C PRO A 202 -2.47 -18.17 -9.02
N LEU A 203 -3.68 -18.39 -8.50
CA LEU A 203 -4.76 -17.41 -8.50
C LEU A 203 -4.83 -16.68 -7.15
N LEU A 204 -4.77 -15.35 -7.20
CA LEU A 204 -5.18 -14.45 -6.13
C LEU A 204 -6.36 -13.61 -6.62
N ALA A 205 -7.42 -13.50 -5.83
CA ALA A 205 -8.51 -12.56 -6.06
C ALA A 205 -8.90 -11.85 -4.77
N VAL A 206 -9.22 -10.57 -4.85
CA VAL A 206 -9.59 -9.76 -3.70
C VAL A 206 -10.81 -8.89 -4.00
N ALA A 207 -11.63 -8.68 -2.96
CA ALA A 207 -12.68 -7.68 -2.95
C ALA A 207 -12.67 -6.98 -1.60
N THR A 208 -12.65 -5.64 -1.60
CA THR A 208 -12.59 -4.86 -0.36
C THR A 208 -13.59 -3.71 -0.39
N TRP A 209 -14.03 -3.29 0.77
CA TRP A 209 -14.84 -2.10 0.95
C TRP A 209 -14.43 -1.38 2.22
N GLU A 210 -14.27 -0.06 2.12
CA GLU A 210 -13.88 0.79 3.22
C GLU A 210 -14.73 2.04 3.27
N GLN A 211 -14.95 2.56 4.48
CA GLN A 211 -15.64 3.82 4.70
C GLN A 211 -14.98 4.59 5.84
N LEU A 212 -14.80 5.90 5.62
CA LEU A 212 -14.41 6.85 6.65
C LEU A 212 -15.58 7.68 7.12
N ARG A 213 -15.61 7.93 8.42
CA ARG A 213 -16.40 8.99 9.02
C ARG A 213 -15.43 10.03 9.59
N LEU A 214 -15.24 11.10 8.86
CA LEU A 214 -14.35 12.19 9.27
C LEU A 214 -14.86 12.86 10.55
N ALA A 215 -13.93 13.22 11.45
CA ALA A 215 -14.23 14.00 12.66
C ALA A 215 -14.80 15.37 12.30
N THR A 216 -14.20 16.01 11.30
CA THR A 216 -14.62 17.31 10.76
C THR A 216 -14.78 17.19 9.26
N PRO A 217 -15.96 16.79 8.77
CA PRO A 217 -16.21 16.76 7.35
C PRO A 217 -16.21 18.18 6.79
N PRO A 218 -15.70 18.41 5.57
CA PRO A 218 -15.84 19.67 4.88
C PRO A 218 -17.30 20.09 4.77
N ALA A 219 -17.58 21.38 4.89
CA ALA A 219 -18.96 21.91 4.91
C ALA A 219 -19.79 21.53 3.66
N GLN A 220 -19.13 21.25 2.55
CA GLN A 220 -19.76 20.89 1.27
C GLN A 220 -19.55 19.41 0.92
N ALA A 221 -19.13 18.57 1.86
CA ALA A 221 -18.94 17.15 1.61
C ALA A 221 -20.24 16.48 1.18
N GLY A 222 -20.19 15.72 0.09
CA GLY A 222 -21.35 15.01 -0.44
C GLY A 222 -21.76 13.78 0.38
N GLY A 223 -20.97 13.40 1.38
CA GLY A 223 -21.20 12.24 2.21
C GLY A 223 -19.89 11.69 2.82
N ARG A 224 -19.94 10.47 3.31
CA ARG A 224 -18.77 9.80 3.86
C ARG A 224 -17.88 9.25 2.75
N PRO A 225 -16.56 9.47 2.79
CA PRO A 225 -15.64 8.81 1.88
C PRO A 225 -15.79 7.29 1.94
N GLN A 226 -15.84 6.67 0.77
CA GLN A 226 -15.96 5.22 0.62
C GLN A 226 -15.07 4.75 -0.52
N ALA A 227 -14.52 3.56 -0.40
CA ALA A 227 -13.77 2.89 -1.44
C ALA A 227 -14.26 1.45 -1.59
N PHE A 228 -14.51 1.04 -2.82
CA PHE A 228 -14.71 -0.35 -3.21
C PHE A 228 -13.62 -0.74 -4.18
N GLN A 229 -13.04 -1.93 -4.01
CA GLN A 229 -11.99 -2.46 -4.86
C GLN A 229 -12.25 -3.93 -5.16
N VAL A 230 -11.96 -4.33 -6.38
CA VAL A 230 -11.94 -5.72 -6.80
C VAL A 230 -10.78 -5.92 -7.77
N GLY A 231 -10.09 -7.04 -7.64
CA GLY A 231 -9.01 -7.38 -8.56
C GLY A 231 -8.58 -8.82 -8.42
N ALA A 232 -7.76 -9.23 -9.36
CA ALA A 232 -7.16 -10.56 -9.36
C ALA A 232 -5.77 -10.52 -10.00
N SER A 233 -4.92 -11.44 -9.59
CA SER A 233 -3.68 -11.77 -10.29
C SER A 233 -3.59 -13.25 -10.54
N TYR A 234 -2.96 -13.60 -11.66
CA TYR A 234 -2.70 -14.98 -12.02
C TYR A 234 -1.24 -15.15 -12.45
N ASP A 235 -0.58 -16.13 -11.86
CA ASP A 235 0.79 -16.48 -12.17
C ASP A 235 0.81 -17.67 -13.16
N PHE A 236 1.21 -17.40 -14.39
CA PHE A 236 1.36 -18.41 -15.45
C PHE A 236 2.76 -19.03 -15.44
N GLU A 237 3.57 -18.83 -14.40
CA GLU A 237 4.98 -19.20 -14.28
C GLU A 237 5.93 -18.41 -15.22
N VAL A 238 5.52 -18.17 -16.45
CA VAL A 238 6.28 -17.39 -17.45
C VAL A 238 5.90 -15.92 -17.46
N VAL A 239 4.75 -15.59 -16.90
CA VAL A 239 4.25 -14.22 -16.74
C VAL A 239 3.23 -14.19 -15.62
N LYS A 240 3.31 -13.18 -14.73
CA LYS A 240 2.25 -12.86 -13.77
C LYS A 240 1.50 -11.64 -14.26
N VAL A 241 0.19 -11.72 -14.28
CA VAL A 241 -0.70 -10.61 -14.68
C VAL A 241 -1.58 -10.24 -13.51
N SER A 242 -1.73 -8.94 -13.27
CA SER A 242 -2.62 -8.37 -12.25
C SER A 242 -3.57 -7.38 -12.90
N LEU A 243 -4.85 -7.48 -12.53
CA LEU A 243 -5.90 -6.59 -12.98
C LEU A 243 -6.72 -6.15 -11.78
N ALA A 244 -7.01 -4.85 -11.68
CA ALA A 244 -7.87 -4.35 -10.62
C ALA A 244 -8.71 -3.16 -11.09
N TRP A 245 -9.83 -2.99 -10.39
CA TRP A 245 -10.71 -1.83 -10.50
C TRP A 245 -11.14 -1.38 -9.12
N SER A 246 -11.23 -0.06 -8.94
CA SER A 246 -11.78 0.52 -7.74
C SER A 246 -12.76 1.65 -8.06
N ARG A 247 -13.69 1.88 -7.13
CA ARG A 247 -14.55 3.05 -7.12
C ARG A 247 -14.51 3.71 -5.75
N GLN A 248 -14.17 4.98 -5.74
CA GLN A 248 -14.22 5.82 -4.55
C GLN A 248 -15.35 6.82 -4.69
N ARG A 249 -16.04 7.09 -3.59
CA ARG A 249 -17.17 8.05 -3.53
C ARG A 249 -17.00 9.00 -2.37
N ASN A 250 -17.42 10.25 -2.57
CA ASN A 250 -17.44 11.30 -1.55
C ASN A 250 -16.06 11.68 -0.99
N GLY A 251 -14.98 11.14 -1.51
CA GLY A 251 -13.62 11.40 -1.07
C GLY A 251 -12.72 10.18 -1.21
N TYR A 252 -11.45 10.40 -0.93
CA TYR A 252 -10.47 9.31 -0.78
C TYR A 252 -10.54 8.75 0.64
N VAL A 253 -10.43 7.44 0.76
CA VAL A 253 -10.39 6.76 2.04
C VAL A 253 -8.99 6.81 2.65
N GLY A 254 -7.94 6.88 1.83
CA GLY A 254 -6.57 7.07 2.29
C GLY A 254 -6.38 8.41 3.01
N LEU A 255 -5.76 8.38 4.17
CA LEU A 255 -5.56 9.57 5.01
C LEU A 255 -4.24 10.30 4.74
N ASP A 256 -3.27 9.64 4.17
CA ASP A 256 -1.93 10.19 3.96
C ASP A 256 -1.57 10.13 2.47
N GLY A 257 -2.06 11.02 1.70
CA GLY A 257 -1.62 11.17 0.32
C GLY A 257 -0.74 12.41 0.19
N GLY A 258 0.37 12.45 0.90
CA GLY A 258 1.35 13.51 0.72
C GLY A 258 2.02 13.44 -0.64
N ASP A 259 2.68 14.53 -1.02
CA ASP A 259 3.63 14.56 -2.12
C ASP A 259 5.05 14.59 -1.51
N PRO A 260 5.57 13.44 -1.03
CA PRO A 260 6.78 13.41 -0.20
C PRO A 260 8.03 13.92 -0.92
N ASP A 261 8.01 13.86 -2.24
CA ASP A 261 9.16 14.27 -3.05
C ASP A 261 8.91 15.58 -3.84
N GLY A 262 7.81 16.26 -3.61
CA GLY A 262 7.45 17.48 -4.33
C GLY A 262 7.22 17.26 -5.83
N LEU A 263 6.80 16.06 -6.22
CA LEU A 263 6.62 15.67 -7.62
C LEU A 263 5.25 16.04 -8.18
N GLY A 264 4.37 16.56 -7.35
CA GLY A 264 2.98 16.75 -7.67
C GLY A 264 2.22 15.43 -7.85
N LEU A 265 2.69 14.36 -7.24
CA LEU A 265 2.12 13.02 -7.34
C LEU A 265 1.26 12.65 -6.12
N GLY A 266 1.16 13.51 -5.12
CA GLY A 266 0.40 13.28 -3.91
C GLY A 266 -1.09 13.40 -4.14
N LEU A 267 -1.84 12.36 -3.79
CA LEU A 267 -3.29 12.39 -3.66
C LEU A 267 -3.63 12.51 -2.18
N GLY A 268 -3.67 13.72 -1.65
CA GLY A 268 -4.08 13.94 -0.25
C GLY A 268 -5.46 13.37 0.06
N PRO A 269 -5.77 13.17 1.35
CA PRO A 269 -7.13 12.87 1.73
C PRO A 269 -8.01 14.02 1.26
N ALA A 270 -9.01 13.70 0.47
CA ALA A 270 -9.94 14.70 -0.03
C ALA A 270 -11.36 14.20 0.16
N ALA A 271 -12.20 14.98 0.84
CA ALA A 271 -13.62 14.83 0.71
C ALA A 271 -14.07 15.51 -0.58
N PHE A 272 -14.71 14.77 -1.47
CA PHE A 272 -15.19 15.33 -2.73
C PHE A 272 -16.42 16.18 -2.47
N VAL A 273 -16.43 17.37 -3.04
CA VAL A 273 -17.58 18.24 -3.02
C VAL A 273 -18.72 17.59 -3.81
N GLN A 274 -19.94 17.63 -3.28
CA GLN A 274 -21.17 17.20 -3.96
C GLN A 274 -21.24 15.73 -4.39
N GLY A 275 -20.58 14.82 -3.66
CA GLY A 275 -20.78 13.39 -3.87
C GLY A 275 -20.05 12.80 -5.07
N GLY A 276 -18.97 13.43 -5.51
CA GLY A 276 -18.15 12.96 -6.63
C GLY A 276 -17.64 11.54 -6.50
N THR A 277 -17.32 10.90 -7.62
CA THR A 277 -16.75 9.56 -7.69
C THR A 277 -15.45 9.54 -8.49
N VAL A 278 -14.61 8.53 -8.20
CA VAL A 278 -13.44 8.18 -9.01
C VAL A 278 -13.51 6.70 -9.32
N ASP A 279 -13.46 6.37 -10.60
CA ASP A 279 -13.19 5.02 -11.07
C ASP A 279 -11.71 4.91 -11.43
N ALA A 280 -11.04 3.88 -10.92
CA ALA A 280 -9.66 3.62 -11.25
C ALA A 280 -9.47 2.16 -11.74
N TRP A 281 -8.55 1.99 -12.67
CA TRP A 281 -8.15 0.70 -13.24
C TRP A 281 -6.66 0.52 -13.10
N LEU A 282 -6.24 -0.73 -12.88
CA LEU A 282 -4.85 -1.12 -12.85
C LEU A 282 -4.64 -2.34 -13.75
N VAL A 283 -3.52 -2.32 -14.46
CA VAL A 283 -2.95 -3.47 -15.16
C VAL A 283 -1.48 -3.57 -14.75
N GLY A 284 -1.09 -4.73 -14.22
CA GLY A 284 0.30 -5.05 -13.87
C GLY A 284 0.75 -6.33 -14.56
N VAL A 285 1.99 -6.36 -15.01
CA VAL A 285 2.62 -7.53 -15.64
C VAL A 285 4.03 -7.69 -15.10
N SER A 286 4.37 -8.90 -14.68
CA SER A 286 5.72 -9.29 -14.29
C SER A 286 6.17 -10.48 -15.16
N VAL A 287 7.33 -10.33 -15.78
CA VAL A 287 7.95 -11.37 -16.62
C VAL A 287 9.31 -11.73 -16.04
N PRO A 288 9.52 -12.99 -15.58
CA PRO A 288 10.85 -13.44 -15.15
C PRO A 288 11.87 -13.27 -16.26
N ALA A 289 13.01 -12.68 -15.96
CA ALA A 289 14.07 -12.40 -16.91
C ALA A 289 15.46 -12.54 -16.25
N GLY A 290 16.13 -13.67 -16.52
CA GLY A 290 17.40 -14.00 -15.87
C GLY A 290 17.23 -14.16 -14.35
N PRO A 291 18.10 -13.53 -13.52
CA PRO A 291 17.99 -13.59 -12.06
C PRO A 291 17.02 -12.56 -11.46
N GLY A 292 16.16 -11.97 -12.27
CA GLY A 292 15.20 -10.95 -11.85
C GLY A 292 13.94 -10.96 -12.70
N ALA A 293 13.27 -9.81 -12.83
CA ALA A 293 12.03 -9.69 -13.57
C ALA A 293 11.90 -8.32 -14.27
N VAL A 294 11.26 -8.31 -15.42
CA VAL A 294 10.73 -7.10 -16.04
C VAL A 294 9.33 -6.84 -15.47
N LEU A 295 9.11 -5.64 -14.96
CA LEU A 295 7.87 -5.22 -14.32
C LEU A 295 7.26 -4.07 -15.11
N VAL A 296 6.00 -4.23 -15.52
CA VAL A 296 5.22 -3.21 -16.21
C VAL A 296 3.96 -2.96 -15.42
N GLN A 297 3.62 -1.71 -15.19
CA GLN A 297 2.40 -1.34 -14.49
C GLN A 297 1.79 -0.09 -15.10
N TRP A 298 0.47 -0.11 -15.26
CA TRP A 298 -0.29 1.05 -15.72
C TRP A 298 -1.55 1.17 -14.89
N SER A 299 -1.85 2.39 -14.46
CA SER A 299 -3.09 2.71 -13.79
C SER A 299 -3.70 3.99 -14.35
N LEU A 300 -5.04 4.04 -14.33
CA LEU A 300 -5.85 5.13 -14.81
C LEU A 300 -6.92 5.46 -13.78
N ALA A 301 -7.02 6.72 -13.36
CA ALA A 301 -8.12 7.24 -12.56
C ALA A 301 -8.99 8.19 -13.39
N ARG A 302 -10.31 8.00 -13.31
CA ARG A 302 -11.32 8.84 -13.96
C ARG A 302 -12.20 9.47 -12.89
N PRO A 303 -11.90 10.72 -12.48
CA PRO A 303 -12.71 11.45 -11.53
C PRO A 303 -13.93 12.07 -12.22
N ASP A 304 -15.03 12.16 -11.49
CA ASP A 304 -16.20 12.99 -11.85
C ASP A 304 -16.47 14.08 -10.82
N TRP A 305 -15.48 14.42 -9.99
CA TRP A 305 -15.66 15.44 -8.96
C TRP A 305 -15.20 16.82 -9.39
N ARG A 306 -15.63 17.80 -8.61
CA ARG A 306 -15.11 19.16 -8.66
C ARG A 306 -14.29 19.45 -7.40
N TRP A 307 -13.23 20.21 -7.57
CA TRP A 307 -12.47 20.77 -6.49
C TRP A 307 -13.22 21.92 -5.81
N ASP A 308 -12.80 22.31 -4.60
CA ASP A 308 -13.38 23.45 -3.86
C ASP A 308 -13.34 24.76 -4.64
N ASN A 309 -12.38 24.91 -5.55
CA ASN A 309 -12.29 26.06 -6.45
C ASN A 309 -13.22 25.97 -7.66
N GLY A 310 -14.06 24.95 -7.76
CA GLY A 310 -15.04 24.73 -8.82
C GLY A 310 -14.49 24.09 -10.10
N MET A 311 -13.19 23.81 -10.18
CA MET A 311 -12.59 23.12 -11.33
C MET A 311 -12.94 21.63 -11.33
N THR A 312 -13.14 21.08 -12.51
CA THR A 312 -13.37 19.64 -12.67
C THR A 312 -12.03 18.90 -12.69
N ALA A 313 -11.90 17.87 -11.89
CA ALA A 313 -10.72 17.00 -11.90
C ALA A 313 -10.58 16.30 -13.26
N ARG A 314 -9.34 16.06 -13.68
CA ARG A 314 -9.02 15.40 -14.95
C ARG A 314 -8.60 13.95 -14.73
N ASN A 315 -8.69 13.15 -15.79
CA ASN A 315 -8.17 11.79 -15.76
C ASN A 315 -6.67 11.82 -15.45
N ALA A 316 -6.26 11.03 -14.46
CA ALA A 316 -4.87 10.82 -14.11
C ALA A 316 -4.43 9.43 -14.54
N GLN A 317 -3.19 9.30 -15.01
CA GLN A 317 -2.62 8.00 -15.34
C GLN A 317 -1.14 7.94 -14.99
N VAL A 318 -0.70 6.75 -14.60
CA VAL A 318 0.71 6.43 -14.37
C VAL A 318 1.05 5.16 -15.12
N ALA A 319 2.15 5.19 -15.84
CA ALA A 319 2.74 4.02 -16.50
C ALA A 319 4.19 3.88 -16.07
N THR A 320 4.60 2.68 -15.68
CA THR A 320 5.96 2.42 -15.22
C THR A 320 6.47 1.11 -15.83
N LEU A 321 7.70 1.15 -16.29
CA LEU A 321 8.48 0.00 -16.72
C LEU A 321 9.73 -0.08 -15.86
N GLY A 322 10.04 -1.25 -15.33
CA GLY A 322 11.26 -1.46 -14.57
C GLY A 322 11.83 -2.86 -14.74
N TYR A 323 13.03 -3.01 -14.22
CA TYR A 323 13.74 -4.28 -14.17
C TYR A 323 14.37 -4.45 -12.79
N THR A 324 14.20 -5.62 -12.20
CA THR A 324 14.89 -6.04 -10.99
C THR A 324 15.97 -7.07 -11.34
N TYR A 325 17.06 -7.08 -10.57
CA TYR A 325 18.15 -8.04 -10.70
C TYR A 325 18.58 -8.50 -9.31
N ASP A 326 18.30 -9.74 -8.96
CA ASP A 326 18.57 -10.28 -7.64
C ASP A 326 20.03 -10.73 -7.54
N LEU A 327 20.83 -10.01 -6.76
CA LEU A 327 22.20 -10.38 -6.41
C LEU A 327 22.22 -11.52 -5.38
N SER A 328 21.20 -11.57 -4.55
CA SER A 328 20.97 -12.59 -3.53
C SER A 328 19.49 -12.60 -3.13
N PRO A 329 19.03 -13.60 -2.33
CA PRO A 329 17.65 -13.58 -1.81
C PRO A 329 17.29 -12.33 -0.98
N ARG A 330 18.27 -11.53 -0.57
CA ARG A 330 18.09 -10.34 0.26
C ARG A 330 18.50 -9.04 -0.42
N THR A 331 19.16 -9.09 -1.57
CA THR A 331 19.72 -7.90 -2.23
C THR A 331 19.33 -7.86 -3.68
N THR A 332 18.58 -6.83 -4.06
CA THR A 332 18.06 -6.61 -5.40
C THR A 332 18.57 -5.27 -5.93
N LEU A 333 19.16 -5.26 -7.11
CA LEU A 333 19.34 -4.05 -7.91
C LEU A 333 18.08 -3.79 -8.72
N TYR A 334 17.79 -2.52 -8.98
CA TYR A 334 16.65 -2.16 -9.80
C TYR A 334 16.94 -0.94 -10.69
N ALA A 335 16.20 -0.84 -11.78
CA ALA A 335 16.09 0.35 -12.60
C ALA A 335 14.66 0.48 -13.12
N PHE A 336 14.16 1.71 -13.21
CA PHE A 336 12.81 1.97 -13.71
C PHE A 336 12.69 3.29 -14.44
N ALA A 337 11.67 3.39 -15.28
CA ALA A 337 11.22 4.60 -15.93
C ALA A 337 9.70 4.71 -15.79
N GLY A 338 9.23 5.82 -15.27
CA GLY A 338 7.82 6.11 -15.05
C GLY A 338 7.38 7.38 -15.77
N TYR A 339 6.12 7.38 -16.19
CA TYR A 339 5.43 8.53 -16.75
C TYR A 339 4.08 8.68 -16.07
N ALA A 340 3.80 9.88 -15.58
CA ALA A 340 2.50 10.24 -15.00
C ALA A 340 1.93 11.46 -15.71
N SER A 341 0.64 11.46 -15.98
CA SER A 341 -0.07 12.61 -16.55
C SER A 341 -1.27 13.00 -15.71
N ASN A 342 -1.50 14.31 -15.60
CA ASN A 342 -2.56 14.93 -14.80
C ASN A 342 -2.62 14.41 -13.35
N TYR A 343 -1.45 14.10 -12.80
CA TYR A 343 -1.31 13.40 -11.55
C TYR A 343 -1.26 14.33 -10.34
N THR A 344 -1.03 15.62 -10.56
CA THR A 344 -1.13 16.63 -9.52
C THR A 344 -2.60 16.82 -9.18
N LEU A 345 -3.05 16.14 -8.17
CA LEU A 345 -4.41 16.29 -7.63
C LEU A 345 -4.44 17.29 -6.48
N ASP A 346 -3.41 18.12 -6.34
CA ASP A 346 -3.48 19.28 -5.49
C ASP A 346 -4.54 20.25 -6.08
N ASN A 347 -5.54 20.57 -5.29
CA ASN A 347 -6.62 21.49 -5.63
C ASN A 347 -6.14 22.92 -5.93
N GLN A 348 -4.88 23.23 -5.73
CA GLN A 348 -4.27 24.53 -6.05
C GLN A 348 -3.67 24.59 -7.45
N PHE A 349 -3.51 23.46 -8.13
CA PHE A 349 -2.97 23.42 -9.48
C PHE A 349 -4.07 23.21 -10.51
N ASP A 350 -4.05 24.03 -11.57
CA ASP A 350 -4.73 23.68 -12.80
C ASP A 350 -4.05 22.42 -13.38
N PRO A 351 -4.70 21.26 -13.37
CA PRO A 351 -4.13 20.03 -13.90
C PRO A 351 -3.99 20.04 -15.43
N GLY A 352 -3.98 21.20 -16.06
CA GLY A 352 -3.90 21.40 -17.48
C GLY A 352 -2.61 20.86 -18.09
N ASN A 353 -2.58 19.58 -18.48
CA ASN A 353 -1.47 18.92 -19.16
C ASN A 353 -0.19 18.75 -18.33
N ALA A 354 -0.28 18.77 -17.00
CA ALA A 354 0.88 18.46 -16.16
C ALA A 354 1.28 16.98 -16.36
N HIS A 355 2.56 16.76 -16.61
CA HIS A 355 3.13 15.42 -16.69
C HIS A 355 4.47 15.37 -15.96
N THR A 356 4.74 14.20 -15.40
CA THR A 356 6.00 13.91 -14.71
C THR A 356 6.63 12.67 -15.34
N THR A 357 7.93 12.72 -15.57
CA THR A 357 8.74 11.56 -15.91
C THR A 357 9.82 11.37 -14.87
N ARG A 358 10.06 10.12 -14.48
CA ARG A 358 11.13 9.76 -13.56
C ARG A 358 11.89 8.56 -14.10
N ILE A 359 13.21 8.64 -14.08
CA ILE A 359 14.09 7.50 -14.35
C ILE A 359 14.97 7.34 -13.12
N GLY A 360 15.00 6.14 -12.58
CA GLY A 360 15.75 5.84 -11.36
C GLY A 360 16.40 4.48 -11.39
N THR A 361 17.42 4.32 -10.55
CA THR A 361 18.11 3.06 -10.30
C THR A 361 18.58 3.02 -8.85
N GLY A 362 18.69 1.84 -8.28
CA GLY A 362 19.11 1.72 -6.89
C GLY A 362 19.32 0.28 -6.44
N VAL A 363 19.43 0.14 -5.13
CA VAL A 363 19.62 -1.13 -4.43
C VAL A 363 18.66 -1.22 -3.25
N SER A 364 18.02 -2.36 -3.13
CA SER A 364 17.19 -2.74 -1.99
C SER A 364 17.84 -3.90 -1.27
N HIS A 365 18.03 -3.78 0.05
CA HIS A 365 18.60 -4.85 0.89
C HIS A 365 17.70 -5.13 2.08
N ARG A 366 17.39 -6.42 2.29
CA ARG A 366 16.60 -6.93 3.42
C ARG A 366 17.48 -7.63 4.43
N PHE A 367 17.23 -7.44 5.70
CA PHE A 367 17.99 -8.07 6.80
C PHE A 367 17.06 -8.68 7.86
#